data_861eb73f26c909d55f67a8ffa8b58591
#
_entry.id   861eb73f26c909d55f67a8ffa8b58591
#
_cell.length_a   1.000
_cell.length_b   1.000
_cell.length_c   1.000
_cell.angle_alpha   90.00
_cell.angle_beta   90.00
_cell.angle_gamma   90.00
#
_symmetry.space_group_name_H-M   'P 1'
#
loop_
_entity.id
_entity.type
_entity.pdbx_description
1 polymer ?
#
loop_
_entity_poly.entity_id
_entity_poly.type
_entity_poly.pdbx_seq_one_letter_code
_entity_poly.pdbx_strand_id
1 'polypeptide(L)'
;SIKQFRIQKLIGYLGLKRIEVKEAHAGEIIAIAGLEDISVGETVCNIGHEKALPILRIDEPTLQMTFMVNDSPFVGRDGKLLTARKIEERLFKETQTDVSLKVEQSSNDSWLVSGRGELHLSILIENMRREGFELQVSKPEVILKEINGVICEPYEDVQIEVKEDSVGNVIEAL
;
A
#
# COMPACT_ATOMS: atom_id res chain seq x y z
N SER A 1 -13.73 9.71 -14.45
CA SER A 1 -13.51 10.01 -15.89
C SER A 1 -13.37 8.70 -16.65
N ILE A 2 -13.91 8.62 -17.88
CA ILE A 2 -13.74 7.47 -18.76
C ILE A 2 -12.52 7.74 -19.64
N LYS A 3 -11.55 6.80 -19.64
CA LYS A 3 -10.38 6.84 -20.54
C LYS A 3 -10.46 5.64 -21.47
N GLN A 4 -10.14 5.86 -22.76
CA GLN A 4 -10.04 4.77 -23.73
C GLN A 4 -8.56 4.41 -23.96
N PHE A 5 -8.29 3.12 -24.05
CA PHE A 5 -6.94 2.61 -24.28
C PHE A 5 -6.98 1.37 -25.18
N ARG A 6 -5.85 0.95 -25.68
CA ARG A 6 -5.68 -0.25 -26.49
C ARG A 6 -4.86 -1.28 -25.71
N ILE A 7 -5.43 -2.46 -25.53
CA ILE A 7 -4.70 -3.60 -24.95
C ILE A 7 -3.55 -3.97 -25.88
N GLN A 8 -2.32 -3.95 -25.35
CA GLN A 8 -1.12 -4.35 -26.07
C GLN A 8 -0.86 -5.85 -25.91
N LYS A 9 -1.03 -6.37 -24.68
CA LYS A 9 -0.87 -7.79 -24.35
C LYS A 9 -1.90 -8.22 -23.32
N LEU A 10 -2.39 -9.44 -23.49
CA LEU A 10 -3.24 -10.12 -22.53
C LEU A 10 -2.49 -11.33 -22.00
N ILE A 11 -2.35 -11.44 -20.70
CA ILE A 11 -1.59 -12.50 -20.02
C ILE A 11 -2.52 -13.25 -19.09
N GLY A 12 -2.64 -14.53 -19.28
CA GLY A 12 -3.31 -15.47 -18.38
C GLY A 12 -2.30 -16.22 -17.50
N TYR A 13 -2.81 -17.01 -16.57
CA TYR A 13 -2.01 -17.79 -15.63
C TYR A 13 -2.35 -19.28 -15.75
N LEU A 14 -1.33 -20.10 -15.92
CA LEU A 14 -1.43 -21.56 -15.84
C LEU A 14 -0.61 -22.01 -14.61
N GLY A 15 -1.29 -22.15 -13.47
CA GLY A 15 -0.61 -22.25 -12.18
C GLY A 15 0.18 -20.98 -11.89
N LEU A 16 1.47 -21.07 -11.66
CA LEU A 16 2.37 -19.93 -11.43
C LEU A 16 2.99 -19.35 -12.71
N LYS A 17 2.77 -20.02 -13.85
CA LYS A 17 3.37 -19.59 -15.13
C LYS A 17 2.49 -18.57 -15.84
N ARG A 18 3.09 -17.46 -16.25
CA ARG A 18 2.45 -16.45 -17.10
C ARG A 18 2.49 -16.90 -18.56
N ILE A 19 1.36 -16.88 -19.23
CA ILE A 19 1.21 -17.23 -20.64
C ILE A 19 0.47 -16.10 -21.36
N GLU A 20 0.91 -15.76 -22.58
CA GLU A 20 0.18 -14.82 -23.43
C GLU A 20 -1.05 -15.51 -24.02
N VAL A 21 -2.22 -14.90 -23.87
CA VAL A 21 -3.51 -15.42 -24.34
C VAL A 21 -4.16 -14.41 -25.30
N LYS A 22 -4.99 -14.91 -26.20
CA LYS A 22 -5.69 -14.07 -27.17
C LYS A 22 -7.03 -13.56 -26.65
N GLU A 23 -7.63 -14.29 -25.75
CA GLU A 23 -8.94 -14.00 -25.15
C GLU A 23 -8.97 -14.49 -23.71
N ALA A 24 -9.85 -13.93 -22.92
CA ALA A 24 -10.11 -14.31 -21.54
C ALA A 24 -11.61 -14.28 -21.27
N HIS A 25 -12.06 -15.20 -20.42
CA HIS A 25 -13.46 -15.37 -20.09
C HIS A 25 -13.79 -14.89 -18.67
N ALA A 26 -15.08 -14.70 -18.41
CA ALA A 26 -15.57 -14.32 -17.09
C ALA A 26 -15.14 -15.34 -16.01
N GLY A 27 -14.58 -14.84 -14.92
CA GLY A 27 -14.03 -15.67 -13.83
C GLY A 27 -12.53 -15.89 -13.89
N GLU A 28 -11.85 -15.53 -14.98
CA GLU A 28 -10.41 -15.66 -15.11
C GLU A 28 -9.67 -14.45 -14.53
N ILE A 29 -8.52 -14.72 -13.92
CA ILE A 29 -7.57 -13.68 -13.46
C ILE A 29 -6.58 -13.44 -14.58
N ILE A 30 -6.45 -12.20 -15.02
CA ILE A 30 -5.61 -11.82 -16.13
C ILE A 30 -4.75 -10.60 -15.79
N ALA A 31 -3.63 -10.45 -16.48
CA ALA A 31 -2.88 -9.20 -16.50
C ALA A 31 -2.98 -8.55 -17.88
N ILE A 32 -3.17 -7.24 -17.91
CA ILE A 32 -3.33 -6.45 -19.12
C ILE A 32 -2.17 -5.46 -19.20
N ALA A 33 -1.49 -5.41 -20.34
CA ALA A 33 -0.49 -4.39 -20.65
C ALA A 33 -1.03 -3.38 -21.65
N GLY A 34 -0.58 -2.12 -21.52
CA GLY A 34 -1.03 -0.99 -22.37
C GLY A 34 -1.98 -0.05 -21.66
N LEU A 35 -2.15 -0.23 -20.35
CA LEU A 35 -2.85 0.72 -19.47
C LEU A 35 -1.82 1.56 -18.73
N GLU A 36 -1.93 2.85 -18.88
CA GLU A 36 -1.21 3.85 -18.09
C GLU A 36 -2.23 4.45 -17.10
N ASP A 37 -1.79 4.80 -15.90
CA ASP A 37 -2.60 5.48 -14.87
C ASP A 37 -3.88 4.74 -14.44
N ILE A 38 -3.83 3.43 -14.25
CA ILE A 38 -4.92 2.67 -13.66
C ILE A 38 -4.68 2.45 -12.16
N SER A 39 -5.71 2.65 -11.37
CA SER A 39 -5.69 2.42 -9.92
C SER A 39 -6.50 1.18 -9.53
N VAL A 40 -6.17 0.59 -8.38
CA VAL A 40 -6.94 -0.53 -7.82
C VAL A 40 -8.38 -0.09 -7.54
N GLY A 41 -9.34 -0.92 -7.94
CA GLY A 41 -10.79 -0.63 -7.82
C GLY A 41 -11.40 0.02 -9.07
N GLU A 42 -10.61 0.39 -10.08
CA GLU A 42 -11.14 0.86 -11.35
C GLU A 42 -11.64 -0.30 -12.21
N THR A 43 -12.70 -0.05 -12.96
CA THR A 43 -13.34 -1.04 -13.83
C THR A 43 -12.87 -0.87 -15.27
N VAL A 44 -12.43 -1.96 -15.88
CA VAL A 44 -12.13 -2.03 -17.31
C VAL A 44 -13.31 -2.68 -18.03
N CYS A 45 -13.83 -2.06 -19.08
CA CYS A 45 -14.99 -2.54 -19.83
C CYS A 45 -14.83 -2.33 -21.34
N ASN A 46 -15.68 -2.98 -22.12
CA ASN A 46 -15.73 -2.77 -23.57
C ASN A 46 -16.32 -1.39 -23.89
N ILE A 47 -15.88 -0.82 -24.99
CA ILE A 47 -16.44 0.42 -25.54
C ILE A 47 -17.93 0.18 -25.86
N GLY A 48 -18.81 1.08 -25.39
CA GLY A 48 -20.26 0.98 -25.55
C GLY A 48 -20.96 0.17 -24.47
N HIS A 49 -20.20 -0.38 -23.50
CA HIS A 49 -20.73 -1.13 -22.34
C HIS A 49 -20.09 -0.62 -21.02
N GLU A 50 -20.01 0.71 -20.89
CA GLU A 50 -19.38 1.37 -19.77
C GLU A 50 -20.25 1.24 -18.50
N LYS A 51 -20.08 0.15 -17.77
CA LYS A 51 -20.72 -0.07 -16.48
C LYS A 51 -19.68 -0.28 -15.40
N ALA A 52 -19.50 0.74 -14.57
CA ALA A 52 -18.61 0.64 -13.42
C ALA A 52 -19.15 -0.36 -12.39
N LEU A 53 -18.27 -1.21 -11.87
CA LEU A 53 -18.56 -2.04 -10.70
C LEU A 53 -18.55 -1.19 -9.42
N PRO A 54 -19.20 -1.64 -8.33
CA PRO A 54 -19.10 -0.95 -7.04
C PRO A 54 -17.64 -0.86 -6.60
N ILE A 55 -17.23 0.33 -6.16
CA ILE A 55 -15.87 0.55 -5.63
C ILE A 55 -15.74 -0.22 -4.32
N LEU A 56 -14.64 -0.97 -4.19
CA LEU A 56 -14.29 -1.62 -2.93
C LEU A 56 -13.97 -0.55 -1.89
N ARG A 57 -14.64 -0.61 -0.75
CA ARG A 57 -14.30 0.23 0.40
C ARG A 57 -13.04 -0.35 1.04
N ILE A 58 -12.02 0.48 1.15
CA ILE A 58 -10.79 0.15 1.82
C ILE A 58 -10.78 0.94 3.11
N ASP A 59 -10.44 0.26 4.21
CA ASP A 59 -10.37 0.91 5.51
C ASP A 59 -9.30 2.00 5.49
N GLU A 60 -9.62 3.11 6.13
CA GLU A 60 -8.70 4.22 6.24
C GLU A 60 -7.53 3.87 7.15
N PRO A 61 -6.34 4.46 6.91
CA PRO A 61 -5.20 4.23 7.76
C PRO A 61 -5.45 4.70 9.21
N THR A 62 -4.89 3.97 10.16
CA THR A 62 -5.02 4.24 11.61
C THR A 62 -3.75 4.72 12.25
N LEU A 63 -2.59 4.45 11.64
CA LEU A 63 -1.27 4.89 12.10
C LEU A 63 -0.53 5.66 11.02
N GLN A 64 0.31 6.58 11.47
CA GLN A 64 1.18 7.36 10.59
C GLN A 64 2.60 7.43 11.15
N MET A 65 3.57 7.59 10.27
CA MET A 65 4.97 7.84 10.57
C MET A 65 5.52 8.87 9.61
N THR A 66 6.48 9.68 10.06
CA THR A 66 7.22 10.56 9.17
C THR A 66 8.46 9.83 8.66
N PHE A 67 8.58 9.72 7.34
CA PHE A 67 9.77 9.22 6.65
C PHE A 67 10.61 10.42 6.21
N MET A 68 11.90 10.39 6.48
CA MET A 68 12.81 11.52 6.24
C MET A 68 14.11 11.05 5.60
N VAL A 69 14.74 11.94 4.87
CA VAL A 69 16.12 11.73 4.43
C VAL A 69 17.01 11.60 5.65
N ASN A 70 17.96 10.66 5.62
CA ASN A 70 18.94 10.52 6.71
C ASN A 70 19.96 11.65 6.63
N ASP A 71 19.93 12.53 7.62
CA ASP A 71 20.86 13.66 7.81
C ASP A 71 21.89 13.42 8.94
N SER A 72 21.92 12.17 9.48
CA SER A 72 22.82 11.81 10.56
C SER A 72 24.29 11.77 10.09
N PRO A 73 25.27 11.89 11.01
CA PRO A 73 26.71 11.74 10.68
C PRO A 73 27.10 10.37 10.10
N PHE A 74 26.18 9.40 10.14
CA PHE A 74 26.41 8.02 9.68
C PHE A 74 25.77 7.74 8.31
N VAL A 75 25.28 8.77 7.64
CA VAL A 75 24.61 8.65 6.33
C VAL A 75 25.52 7.95 5.31
N GLY A 76 24.94 7.02 4.54
CA GLY A 76 25.63 6.27 3.48
C GLY A 76 26.39 5.03 3.95
N ARG A 77 26.23 4.60 5.21
CA ARG A 77 26.83 3.37 5.72
C ARG A 77 26.05 2.12 5.38
N ASP A 78 24.73 2.20 5.47
CA ASP A 78 23.83 1.06 5.33
C ASP A 78 23.12 1.01 3.97
N GLY A 79 22.99 2.13 3.28
CA GLY A 79 22.33 2.23 1.99
C GLY A 79 23.04 3.16 1.00
N LYS A 80 22.69 3.00 -0.30
CA LYS A 80 23.20 3.85 -1.39
C LYS A 80 22.11 4.77 -1.97
N LEU A 81 20.84 4.54 -1.64
CA LEU A 81 19.71 5.30 -2.12
C LEU A 81 19.27 6.29 -1.04
N LEU A 82 19.91 7.47 -1.04
CA LEU A 82 19.87 8.45 0.04
C LEU A 82 19.11 9.73 -0.30
N THR A 83 18.81 9.95 -1.59
CA THR A 83 18.27 11.24 -2.05
C THR A 83 16.76 11.32 -1.84
N ALA A 84 16.27 12.50 -1.46
CA ALA A 84 14.84 12.80 -1.30
C ALA A 84 14.03 12.31 -2.51
N ARG A 85 14.47 12.64 -3.72
CA ARG A 85 13.78 12.23 -4.95
C ARG A 85 13.61 10.72 -5.09
N LYS A 86 14.62 9.91 -4.77
CA LYS A 86 14.52 8.45 -4.86
C LYS A 86 13.58 7.86 -3.82
N ILE A 87 13.61 8.41 -2.59
CA ILE A 87 12.70 8.02 -1.52
C ILE A 87 11.27 8.36 -1.93
N GLU A 88 11.03 9.56 -2.43
CA GLU A 88 9.74 10.01 -2.93
C GLU A 88 9.19 9.11 -4.03
N GLU A 89 9.97 8.90 -5.10
CA GLU A 89 9.60 8.03 -6.23
C GLU A 89 9.24 6.61 -5.75
N ARG A 90 9.96 6.08 -4.76
CA ARG A 90 9.72 4.76 -4.19
C ARG A 90 8.43 4.71 -3.35
N LEU A 91 8.20 5.72 -2.51
CA LEU A 91 6.99 5.83 -1.69
C LEU A 91 5.74 5.98 -2.56
N PHE A 92 5.77 6.87 -3.55
CA PHE A 92 4.63 7.04 -4.47
C PHE A 92 4.41 5.81 -5.37
N LYS A 93 5.45 5.07 -5.72
CA LYS A 93 5.29 3.80 -6.42
C LYS A 93 4.55 2.77 -5.56
N GLU A 94 4.81 2.72 -4.26
CA GLU A 94 4.11 1.82 -3.35
C GLU A 94 2.61 2.11 -3.31
N THR A 95 2.20 3.38 -3.29
CA THR A 95 0.76 3.74 -3.26
C THR A 95 -0.02 3.29 -4.50
N GLN A 96 0.66 2.99 -5.61
CA GLN A 96 0.01 2.46 -6.82
C GLN A 96 -0.41 0.99 -6.64
N THR A 97 0.29 0.24 -5.80
CA THR A 97 0.04 -1.17 -5.53
C THR A 97 -0.65 -1.40 -4.20
N ASP A 98 -0.35 -0.60 -3.21
CA ASP A 98 -0.96 -0.64 -1.88
C ASP A 98 -1.92 0.54 -1.67
N VAL A 99 -3.19 0.27 -1.89
CA VAL A 99 -4.26 1.27 -1.79
C VAL A 99 -4.61 1.68 -0.36
N SER A 100 -4.11 0.95 0.64
CA SER A 100 -4.26 1.28 2.06
C SER A 100 -3.17 2.20 2.60
N LEU A 101 -2.11 2.41 1.80
CA LEU A 101 -1.02 3.33 2.11
C LEU A 101 -1.34 4.72 1.57
N LYS A 102 -1.18 5.74 2.41
CA LYS A 102 -1.24 7.14 1.98
C LYS A 102 0.12 7.79 2.22
N VAL A 103 0.57 8.58 1.25
CA VAL A 103 1.82 9.31 1.32
C VAL A 103 1.54 10.77 1.01
N GLU A 104 1.88 11.65 1.94
CA GLU A 104 1.73 13.09 1.81
C GLU A 104 3.08 13.75 2.05
N GLN A 105 3.46 14.67 1.18
CA GLN A 105 4.70 15.42 1.38
C GLN A 105 4.55 16.41 2.53
N SER A 106 5.38 16.30 3.55
CA SER A 106 5.39 17.21 4.71
C SER A 106 6.40 18.34 4.53
N SER A 107 7.56 18.04 3.96
CA SER A 107 8.58 19.04 3.59
C SER A 107 9.35 18.56 2.35
N ASN A 108 10.38 19.30 1.93
CA ASN A 108 11.22 18.90 0.79
C ASN A 108 11.95 17.56 1.01
N ASP A 109 12.22 17.19 2.26
CA ASP A 109 13.00 16.02 2.64
C ASP A 109 12.24 15.07 3.58
N SER A 110 10.92 15.23 3.71
CA SER A 110 10.09 14.39 4.57
C SER A 110 8.67 14.16 4.03
N TRP A 111 8.15 12.97 4.34
CA TRP A 111 6.83 12.48 3.92
C TRP A 111 6.10 11.88 5.11
N LEU A 112 4.85 12.23 5.25
CA LEU A 112 3.93 11.59 6.18
C LEU A 112 3.36 10.33 5.50
N VAL A 113 3.67 9.18 6.05
CA VAL A 113 3.26 7.88 5.53
C VAL A 113 2.26 7.27 6.50
N SER A 114 1.04 7.07 6.03
CA SER A 114 -0.06 6.53 6.82
C SER A 114 -0.43 5.13 6.34
N GLY A 115 -0.59 4.20 7.28
CA GLY A 115 -0.88 2.80 7.02
C GLY A 115 -1.89 2.21 8.00
N ARG A 116 -2.28 0.95 7.78
CA ARG A 116 -3.27 0.25 8.62
C ARG A 116 -2.78 -0.06 10.02
N GLY A 117 -1.46 -0.19 10.19
CA GLY A 117 -0.88 -0.57 11.46
C GLY A 117 0.64 -0.59 11.44
N GLU A 118 1.24 -0.86 12.59
CA GLU A 118 2.68 -0.87 12.78
C GLU A 118 3.39 -1.91 11.90
N LEU A 119 2.85 -3.11 11.82
CA LEU A 119 3.41 -4.18 10.98
C LEU A 119 3.42 -3.79 9.51
N HIS A 120 2.37 -3.15 9.02
CA HIS A 120 2.28 -2.68 7.63
C HIS A 120 3.40 -1.70 7.30
N LEU A 121 3.60 -0.67 8.12
CA LEU A 121 4.65 0.32 7.93
C LEU A 121 6.06 -0.27 8.13
N SER A 122 6.22 -1.22 9.07
CA SER A 122 7.49 -1.92 9.30
C SER A 122 7.91 -2.78 8.10
N ILE A 123 6.96 -3.43 7.42
CA ILE A 123 7.23 -4.20 6.20
C ILE A 123 7.68 -3.27 5.08
N LEU A 124 7.05 -2.10 4.91
CA LEU A 124 7.48 -1.11 3.93
C LEU A 124 8.92 -0.65 4.20
N ILE A 125 9.25 -0.29 5.44
CA ILE A 125 10.58 0.12 5.85
C ILE A 125 11.61 -0.98 5.54
N GLU A 126 11.32 -2.23 5.91
CA GLU A 126 12.20 -3.37 5.67
C GLU A 126 12.41 -3.65 4.18
N ASN A 127 11.36 -3.54 3.36
CA ASN A 127 11.48 -3.68 1.91
C ASN A 127 12.37 -2.59 1.33
N MET A 128 12.16 -1.34 1.71
CA MET A 128 13.01 -0.22 1.28
C MET A 128 14.47 -0.43 1.71
N ARG A 129 14.71 -0.86 2.96
CA ARG A 129 16.04 -1.18 3.45
C ARG A 129 16.73 -2.26 2.61
N ARG A 130 16.02 -3.34 2.27
CA ARG A 130 16.54 -4.42 1.40
C ARG A 130 16.82 -3.97 -0.02
N GLU A 131 16.08 -3.01 -0.53
CA GLU A 131 16.32 -2.37 -1.83
C GLU A 131 17.54 -1.44 -1.82
N GLY A 132 18.14 -1.18 -0.64
CA GLY A 132 19.31 -0.33 -0.44
C GLY A 132 19.00 1.14 -0.16
N PHE A 133 17.75 1.45 0.22
CA PHE A 133 17.41 2.76 0.74
C PHE A 133 17.90 2.90 2.19
N GLU A 134 18.33 4.09 2.52
CA GLU A 134 18.63 4.52 3.87
C GLU A 134 17.83 5.79 4.17
N LEU A 135 17.04 5.74 5.21
CA LEU A 135 16.13 6.80 5.61
C LEU A 135 15.96 6.81 7.12
N GLN A 136 15.51 7.94 7.66
CA GLN A 136 15.06 8.05 9.04
C GLN A 136 13.53 7.94 9.10
N VAL A 137 13.02 7.40 10.20
CA VAL A 137 11.59 7.31 10.47
C VAL A 137 11.29 7.82 11.88
N SER A 138 10.14 8.48 12.06
CA SER A 138 9.64 8.85 13.38
C SER A 138 9.08 7.63 14.12
N LYS A 139 8.71 7.82 15.37
CA LYS A 139 7.83 6.88 16.08
C LYS A 139 6.46 6.87 15.39
N PRO A 140 5.75 5.71 15.40
CA PRO A 140 4.37 5.66 14.92
C PRO A 140 3.45 6.49 15.82
N GLU A 141 2.52 7.20 15.19
CA GLU A 141 1.51 8.00 15.84
C GLU A 141 0.12 7.54 15.39
N VAL A 142 -0.82 7.50 16.33
CA VAL A 142 -2.22 7.16 16.05
C VAL A 142 -2.90 8.33 15.34
N ILE A 143 -3.62 8.05 14.27
CA ILE A 143 -4.39 9.05 13.55
C ILE A 143 -5.72 9.26 14.28
N LEU A 144 -5.87 10.44 14.90
CA LEU A 144 -7.11 10.84 15.54
C LEU A 144 -8.05 11.46 14.52
N LYS A 145 -9.36 11.18 14.65
CA LYS A 145 -10.40 11.74 13.78
C LYS A 145 -11.40 12.55 14.60
N GLU A 146 -11.82 13.67 14.05
CA GLU A 146 -12.93 14.43 14.61
C GLU A 146 -14.25 13.96 14.01
N ILE A 147 -15.12 13.39 14.85
CA ILE A 147 -16.45 12.92 14.47
C ILE A 147 -17.48 13.69 15.30
N ASN A 148 -18.32 14.47 14.63
CA ASN A 148 -19.33 15.32 15.28
C ASN A 148 -18.79 16.24 16.37
N GLY A 149 -17.59 16.80 16.19
CA GLY A 149 -16.94 17.69 17.15
C GLY A 149 -16.24 16.98 18.32
N VAL A 150 -16.12 15.66 18.27
CA VAL A 150 -15.43 14.84 19.28
C VAL A 150 -14.21 14.19 18.63
N ILE A 151 -13.05 14.30 19.30
CA ILE A 151 -11.82 13.60 18.87
C ILE A 151 -11.95 12.13 19.25
N CYS A 152 -11.84 11.27 18.24
CA CYS A 152 -11.97 9.83 18.38
C CYS A 152 -10.67 9.11 18.01
N GLU A 153 -10.34 8.08 18.76
CA GLU A 153 -9.28 7.11 18.46
C GLU A 153 -9.85 5.94 17.65
N PRO A 154 -9.05 5.29 16.79
CA PRO A 154 -9.46 4.06 16.15
C PRO A 154 -9.47 2.90 17.16
N TYR A 155 -10.56 2.13 17.16
CA TYR A 155 -10.70 0.88 17.91
C TYR A 155 -11.04 -0.24 16.95
N GLU A 156 -10.56 -1.45 17.25
CA GLU A 156 -10.83 -2.65 16.49
C GLU A 156 -11.56 -3.67 17.37
N ASP A 157 -12.51 -4.39 16.78
CA ASP A 157 -13.12 -5.56 17.36
C ASP A 157 -12.36 -6.79 16.90
N VAL A 158 -11.61 -7.42 17.80
CA VAL A 158 -10.67 -8.49 17.47
C VAL A 158 -11.20 -9.83 17.95
N GLN A 159 -11.38 -10.77 17.02
CA GLN A 159 -11.71 -12.16 17.32
C GLN A 159 -10.49 -13.05 17.08
N ILE A 160 -10.05 -13.77 18.13
CA ILE A 160 -8.87 -14.61 18.10
C ILE A 160 -9.27 -16.07 18.32
N GLU A 161 -8.98 -16.92 17.34
CA GLU A 161 -9.15 -18.37 17.44
C GLU A 161 -7.79 -19.04 17.67
N VAL A 162 -7.65 -19.74 18.78
CA VAL A 162 -6.42 -20.45 19.15
C VAL A 162 -6.72 -21.83 19.72
N LYS A 163 -5.71 -22.71 19.74
CA LYS A 163 -5.80 -24.00 20.43
C LYS A 163 -5.95 -23.76 21.91
N GLU A 164 -6.66 -24.67 22.60
CA GLU A 164 -6.94 -24.61 24.05
C GLU A 164 -5.67 -24.41 24.89
N ASP A 165 -4.57 -25.07 24.52
CA ASP A 165 -3.27 -24.95 25.20
C ASP A 165 -2.64 -23.56 25.12
N SER A 166 -3.10 -22.71 24.17
CA SER A 166 -2.54 -21.37 23.90
C SER A 166 -3.40 -20.23 24.45
N VAL A 167 -4.60 -20.52 24.96
CA VAL A 167 -5.56 -19.51 25.42
C VAL A 167 -4.97 -18.65 26.55
N GLY A 168 -4.30 -19.29 27.53
CA GLY A 168 -3.69 -18.56 28.64
C GLY A 168 -2.62 -17.57 28.22
N ASN A 169 -1.76 -17.97 27.29
CA ASN A 169 -0.68 -17.11 26.75
C ASN A 169 -1.23 -15.91 25.94
N VAL A 170 -2.34 -16.13 25.22
CA VAL A 170 -2.98 -15.04 24.46
C VAL A 170 -3.64 -14.03 25.38
N ILE A 171 -4.34 -14.48 26.40
CA ILE A 171 -4.98 -13.60 27.43
C ILE A 171 -3.92 -12.77 28.16
N GLU A 172 -2.75 -13.36 28.47
CA GLU A 172 -1.67 -12.65 29.16
C GLU A 172 -0.99 -11.60 28.23
N ALA A 173 -1.03 -11.81 26.92
CA ALA A 173 -0.40 -10.91 25.93
C ALA A 173 -1.28 -9.72 25.50
N LEU A 174 -2.59 -9.76 25.78
CA LEU A 174 -3.58 -8.71 25.50
C LEU A 174 -3.78 -7.79 26.70
#